data_db007520d135b124a928e9ac1313b699
#
_entry.id   db007520d135b124a928e9ac1313b699
#
_cell.length_a   1.000
_cell.length_b   1.000
_cell.length_c   1.000
_cell.angle_alpha   90.00
_cell.angle_beta   90.00
_cell.angle_gamma   90.00
#
_symmetry.space_group_name_H-M   'P 1'
#
loop_
_entity.id
_entity.type
_entity.pdbx_description
1 polymer ?
#
loop_
_entity_poly.entity_id
_entity_poly.type
_entity_poly.pdbx_seq_one_letter_code
_entity_poly.pdbx_strand_id
1 'polypeptide(L)'
;MEVDFSNSSKEEIRFFYQTISHNVKKYRLEKGLSQEKIALDIGIKSIAFYSNCENNRYDKHFNLEHLYKISKSLDIDLSLLLKR
;
A
#
# COMPACT_ATOMS: atom_id res chain seq x y z
N MET A 1 -4.13 21.48 -23.64
CA MET A 1 -4.45 20.10 -23.33
C MET A 1 -3.17 19.31 -23.19
N GLU A 2 -3.03 18.61 -22.12
CA GLU A 2 -1.87 17.77 -21.90
C GLU A 2 -2.03 16.46 -22.63
N VAL A 3 -0.98 16.07 -23.36
CA VAL A 3 -0.98 14.78 -24.04
C VAL A 3 -0.16 13.82 -23.20
N ASP A 4 -0.79 12.71 -22.82
CA ASP A 4 -0.13 11.69 -22.02
C ASP A 4 0.49 10.66 -22.97
N PHE A 5 1.83 10.63 -23.01
CA PHE A 5 2.58 9.67 -23.80
C PHE A 5 3.00 8.45 -22.99
N SER A 6 2.48 8.34 -21.78
CA SER A 6 2.78 7.21 -20.91
C SER A 6 2.19 5.92 -21.50
N ASN A 7 2.84 4.79 -21.18
CA ASN A 7 2.36 3.48 -21.61
C ASN A 7 1.23 2.94 -20.71
N SER A 8 0.75 3.72 -19.77
CA SER A 8 -0.25 3.26 -18.80
C SER A 8 -1.33 4.31 -18.59
N SER A 9 -2.57 3.87 -18.55
CA SER A 9 -3.69 4.75 -18.27
C SER A 9 -3.81 5.03 -16.78
N LYS A 10 -4.59 6.06 -16.44
CA LYS A 10 -4.87 6.37 -15.03
C LYS A 10 -5.61 5.22 -14.34
N GLU A 11 -6.47 4.53 -15.07
CA GLU A 11 -7.19 3.38 -14.51
C GLU A 11 -6.27 2.22 -14.22
N GLU A 12 -5.30 1.95 -15.09
CA GLU A 12 -4.29 0.92 -14.83
C GLU A 12 -3.51 1.23 -13.58
N ILE A 13 -3.09 2.47 -13.41
CA ILE A 13 -2.30 2.88 -12.24
C ILE A 13 -3.15 2.79 -10.98
N ARG A 14 -4.42 3.22 -11.04
CA ARG A 14 -5.32 3.10 -9.90
C ARG A 14 -5.50 1.64 -9.50
N PHE A 15 -5.72 0.76 -10.47
CA PHE A 15 -5.88 -0.67 -10.21
C PHE A 15 -4.60 -1.26 -9.60
N PHE A 16 -3.44 -0.81 -10.09
CA PHE A 16 -2.16 -1.25 -9.54
C PHE A 16 -2.04 -0.90 -8.05
N TYR A 17 -2.35 0.34 -7.67
CA TYR A 17 -2.32 0.75 -6.27
C TYR A 17 -3.37 0.03 -5.43
N GLN A 18 -4.55 -0.23 -5.99
CA GLN A 18 -5.59 -0.99 -5.28
C GLN A 18 -5.13 -2.41 -5.00
N THR A 19 -4.44 -3.03 -5.94
CA THR A 19 -3.88 -4.37 -5.77
C THR A 19 -2.88 -4.39 -4.61
N ILE A 20 -1.98 -3.41 -4.57
CA ILE A 20 -0.98 -3.31 -3.50
C ILE A 20 -1.66 -3.14 -2.15
N SER A 21 -2.59 -2.20 -2.06
CA SER A 21 -3.29 -1.92 -0.79
C SER A 21 -4.09 -3.13 -0.31
N HIS A 22 -4.73 -3.83 -1.24
CA HIS A 22 -5.45 -5.06 -0.93
C HIS A 22 -4.50 -6.12 -0.36
N ASN A 23 -3.32 -6.28 -0.97
CA ASN A 23 -2.34 -7.24 -0.51
C ASN A 23 -1.80 -6.88 0.88
N VAL A 24 -1.52 -5.61 1.12
CA VAL A 24 -1.09 -5.16 2.44
C VAL A 24 -2.12 -5.55 3.50
N LYS A 25 -3.39 -5.22 3.24
CA LYS A 25 -4.47 -5.54 4.18
C LYS A 25 -4.59 -7.03 4.39
N LYS A 26 -4.55 -7.82 3.31
CA LYS A 26 -4.66 -9.27 3.38
C LYS A 26 -3.60 -9.86 4.31
N TYR A 27 -2.33 -9.54 4.07
CA TYR A 27 -1.24 -10.11 4.86
C TYR A 27 -1.23 -9.57 6.28
N ARG A 28 -1.60 -8.31 6.46
CA ARG A 28 -1.73 -7.74 7.80
C ARG A 28 -2.76 -8.52 8.63
N LEU A 29 -3.92 -8.78 8.06
CA LEU A 29 -4.98 -9.53 8.74
C LEU A 29 -4.56 -10.98 9.00
N GLU A 30 -3.88 -11.61 8.05
CA GLU A 30 -3.38 -12.98 8.24
C GLU A 30 -2.38 -13.07 9.39
N LYS A 31 -1.60 -12.01 9.60
CA LYS A 31 -0.65 -11.96 10.72
C LYS A 31 -1.31 -11.50 12.04
N GLY A 32 -2.58 -11.15 11.99
CA GLY A 32 -3.29 -10.70 13.18
C GLY A 32 -2.86 -9.32 13.69
N LEU A 33 -2.33 -8.48 12.80
CA LEU A 33 -1.81 -7.18 13.19
C LEU A 33 -2.81 -6.07 12.94
N SER A 34 -2.83 -5.07 13.82
CA SER A 34 -3.67 -3.89 13.66
C SER A 34 -3.04 -2.90 12.70
N GLN A 35 -3.85 -1.99 12.16
CA GLN A 35 -3.33 -0.88 11.35
C GLN A 35 -2.38 -0.01 12.20
N GLU A 36 -2.70 0.21 13.45
CA GLU A 36 -1.86 1.00 14.36
C GLU A 36 -0.47 0.37 14.51
N LYS A 37 -0.41 -0.94 14.70
CA LYS A 37 0.86 -1.64 14.86
C LYS A 37 1.75 -1.46 13.63
N ILE A 38 1.19 -1.68 12.45
CA ILE A 38 1.96 -1.53 11.22
C ILE A 38 2.37 -0.07 11.00
N ALA A 39 1.46 0.87 11.24
CA ALA A 39 1.76 2.29 11.09
C ALA A 39 2.94 2.70 11.96
N LEU A 40 2.95 2.27 13.21
CA LEU A 40 4.06 2.56 14.12
C LEU A 40 5.36 1.92 13.63
N ASP A 41 5.31 0.67 13.20
CA ASP A 41 6.49 -0.04 12.73
C ASP A 41 7.15 0.65 11.54
N ILE A 42 6.36 1.26 10.67
CA ILE A 42 6.91 1.89 9.46
C ILE A 42 7.09 3.40 9.60
N GLY A 43 6.88 3.93 10.79
CA GLY A 43 7.16 5.34 11.07
C GLY A 43 6.06 6.30 10.64
N ILE A 44 4.85 5.80 10.40
CA ILE A 44 3.70 6.66 10.10
C ILE A 44 3.02 7.01 11.41
N LYS A 45 3.02 8.30 11.75
CA LYS A 45 2.46 8.77 13.02
C LYS A 45 0.94 8.88 13.00
N SER A 46 0.36 9.06 11.83
CA SER A 46 -1.09 9.23 11.69
C SER A 46 -1.73 7.91 11.26
N ILE A 47 -2.53 7.31 12.15
CA ILE A 47 -3.27 6.09 11.83
C ILE A 47 -4.27 6.38 10.71
N ALA A 48 -4.86 7.58 10.70
CA ALA A 48 -5.78 7.97 9.63
C ALA A 48 -5.09 7.98 8.27
N PHE A 49 -3.85 8.47 8.20
CA PHE A 49 -3.09 8.45 6.96
C PHE A 49 -2.83 7.01 6.51
N TYR A 50 -2.39 6.16 7.44
CA TYR A 50 -2.19 4.75 7.12
C TYR A 50 -3.46 4.11 6.58
N SER A 51 -4.59 4.33 7.25
CA SER A 51 -5.87 3.78 6.84
C SER A 51 -6.27 4.29 5.45
N ASN A 52 -6.02 5.56 5.16
CA ASN A 52 -6.30 6.10 3.84
C ASN A 52 -5.46 5.43 2.75
N CYS A 53 -4.19 5.14 3.04
CA CYS A 53 -3.32 4.42 2.11
C CYS A 53 -3.81 2.99 1.87
N GLU A 54 -4.19 2.29 2.94
CA GLU A 54 -4.65 0.90 2.84
C GLU A 54 -5.98 0.80 2.09
N ASN A 55 -6.78 1.85 2.12
CA ASN A 55 -8.09 1.88 1.45
C ASN A 55 -8.11 2.76 0.21
N ASN A 56 -6.98 3.33 -0.17
CA ASN A 56 -6.83 4.23 -1.32
C ASN A 56 -7.80 5.42 -1.29
N ARG A 57 -8.09 5.94 -0.10
CA ARG A 57 -8.95 7.12 0.02
C ARG A 57 -8.17 8.37 -0.32
N TYR A 58 -8.83 9.32 -0.94
CA TYR A 58 -8.25 10.63 -1.28
C TYR A 58 -6.99 10.49 -2.13
N ASP A 59 -6.95 9.47 -2.99
CA ASP A 59 -5.79 9.15 -3.84
C ASP A 59 -4.51 8.87 -3.04
N LYS A 60 -4.65 8.52 -1.76
CA LYS A 60 -3.49 8.12 -0.96
C LYS A 60 -3.11 6.68 -1.26
N HIS A 61 -1.81 6.43 -1.27
CA HIS A 61 -1.28 5.08 -1.48
C HIS A 61 0.08 4.97 -0.81
N PHE A 62 0.53 3.75 -0.60
CA PHE A 62 1.86 3.51 -0.04
C PHE A 62 2.94 3.80 -1.07
N ASN A 63 4.04 4.42 -0.65
CA ASN A 63 5.21 4.58 -1.50
C ASN A 63 6.13 3.36 -1.35
N LEU A 64 7.22 3.32 -2.14
CA LEU A 64 8.13 2.17 -2.11
C LEU A 64 8.78 1.97 -0.75
N GLU A 65 9.14 3.05 -0.07
CA GLU A 65 9.73 2.94 1.26
C GLU A 65 8.73 2.33 2.25
N HIS A 66 7.48 2.76 2.18
CA HIS A 66 6.43 2.18 3.02
C HIS A 66 6.32 0.67 2.77
N LEU A 67 6.29 0.26 1.49
CA LEU A 67 6.13 -1.14 1.14
C LEU A 67 7.29 -2.00 1.62
N TYR A 68 8.52 -1.47 1.50
CA TYR A 68 9.68 -2.17 2.01
C TYR A 68 9.58 -2.41 3.51
N LYS A 69 9.23 -1.36 4.26
CA LYS A 69 9.08 -1.45 5.71
C LYS A 69 7.93 -2.37 6.11
N ILE A 70 6.81 -2.31 5.37
CA ILE A 70 5.67 -3.18 5.61
C ILE A 70 6.06 -4.64 5.41
N SER A 71 6.79 -4.95 4.34
CA SER A 71 7.22 -6.33 4.08
C SER A 71 8.06 -6.86 5.24
N LYS A 72 8.89 -6.03 5.84
CA LYS A 72 9.68 -6.42 7.01
C LYS A 72 8.81 -6.65 8.24
N SER A 73 7.85 -5.75 8.49
CA SER A 73 6.94 -5.90 9.63
C SER A 73 6.09 -7.16 9.51
N LEU A 74 5.70 -7.51 8.28
CA LEU A 74 4.88 -8.69 8.02
C LEU A 74 5.73 -9.96 7.85
N ASP A 75 7.05 -9.81 7.77
CA ASP A 75 7.98 -10.92 7.53
C ASP A 75 7.60 -11.71 6.26
N ILE A 76 7.40 -10.96 5.18
CA ILE A 76 7.08 -11.55 3.88
C ILE A 76 7.99 -10.93 2.81
N ASP A 77 8.09 -11.61 1.68
CA ASP A 77 8.81 -11.07 0.53
C ASP A 77 8.05 -9.88 -0.03
N LEU A 78 8.77 -8.81 -0.34
CA LEU A 78 8.17 -7.59 -0.91
C LEU A 78 7.36 -7.90 -2.17
N SER A 79 7.82 -8.85 -2.99
CA SER A 79 7.13 -9.21 -4.22
C SER A 79 5.69 -9.66 -4.00
N LEU A 80 5.38 -10.23 -2.83
CA LEU A 80 4.01 -10.65 -2.51
C LEU A 80 3.05 -9.47 -2.42
N LEU A 81 3.54 -8.28 -2.08
CA LEU A 81 2.70 -7.09 -2.02
C LEU A 81 2.36 -6.56 -3.40
N LEU A 82 3.15 -6.90 -4.41
CA LEU A 82 3.00 -6.39 -5.78
C LEU A 82 2.22 -7.35 -6.69
N LYS A 83 1.97 -8.57 -6.26
CA LYS A 83 1.28 -9.57 -7.08
C LYS A 83 -0.22 -9.34 -7.13
N ARG A 84 -0.77 -9.59 -8.28
CA ARG A 84 -2.22 -9.62 -8.45
C ARG A 84 -2.83 -10.90 -7.90
#